data_73abfc08604c2a87076a4f576a4d12fc
#
_entry.id   73abfc08604c2a87076a4f576a4d12fc
#
_cell.length_a   1.000
_cell.length_b   1.000
_cell.length_c   1.000
_cell.angle_alpha   90.00
_cell.angle_beta   90.00
_cell.angle_gamma   90.00
#
_symmetry.space_group_name_H-M   'P 1'
#
loop_
_entity.id
_entity.type
_entity.pdbx_description
1 polymer ?
#
loop_
_entity_poly.entity_id
_entity_poly.type
_entity_poly.pdbx_seq_one_letter_code
_entity_poly.pdbx_strand_id
1 'polypeptide(L)'
;DNMVQDKLKNIKKHIFHHFLMNTIVLAAGWFFFHRQDDPLMAIIWPLLFITGTHLIIDLVKIKLVDHLSARENLNKLWFFIVDQLLHLFMVLIAMQLFFKISLVSNVDRFMKLLFEEGRNLDASGTILVIVIILILGTSVSGHMIRILLGSLPGQLLTFEGKYTFKNELKEPAYPQTGRGDRGLSEQYSYMIFNKHDMSRGKLIGYIERLLVILLTYYGSYPAIAFIVTAKSIARFKQMDDRDWAEYFLLGTLTSMFLGIMFGILLREILN
;
A
#
# COMPACT_ATOMS: atom_id res chain seq x y z
N ASP A 1 3.70 13.06 22.78
CA ASP A 1 3.50 12.01 23.79
C ASP A 1 2.22 11.19 23.60
N ASN A 2 1.07 11.79 23.26
CA ASN A 2 -0.18 11.03 23.07
C ASN A 2 -0.12 10.03 21.90
N MET A 3 0.59 10.36 20.81
CA MET A 3 0.67 9.50 19.62
C MET A 3 1.46 8.22 19.86
N VAL A 4 2.51 8.27 20.68
CA VAL A 4 3.31 7.09 21.05
C VAL A 4 2.53 6.19 22.00
N GLN A 5 1.81 6.77 22.97
CA GLN A 5 0.96 6.03 23.91
C GLN A 5 -0.19 5.31 23.19
N ASP A 6 -0.82 5.94 22.19
CA ASP A 6 -1.85 5.30 21.37
C ASP A 6 -1.30 4.15 20.50
N LYS A 7 -0.08 4.29 19.98
CA LYS A 7 0.60 3.21 19.25
C LYS A 7 0.95 2.04 20.17
N LEU A 8 1.46 2.32 21.37
CA LEU A 8 1.77 1.28 22.37
C LEU A 8 0.50 0.57 22.88
N LYS A 9 -0.60 1.27 23.02
CA LYS A 9 -1.88 0.67 23.39
C LYS A 9 -2.41 -0.30 22.33
N ASN A 10 -2.19 0.02 21.07
CA ASN A 10 -2.62 -0.81 19.94
C ASN A 10 -1.66 -1.98 19.63
N ILE A 11 -0.40 -1.95 20.14
CA ILE A 11 0.58 -2.98 19.84
C ILE A 11 0.15 -4.36 20.34
N LYS A 12 -0.50 -4.45 21.50
CA LYS A 12 -1.00 -5.73 22.04
C LYS A 12 -1.98 -6.40 21.09
N LYS A 13 -2.92 -5.63 20.54
CA LYS A 13 -3.90 -6.12 19.56
C LYS A 13 -3.22 -6.54 18.26
N HIS A 14 -2.22 -5.79 17.82
CA HIS A 14 -1.43 -6.09 16.62
C HIS A 14 -0.67 -7.41 16.78
N ILE A 15 0.11 -7.55 17.84
CA ILE A 15 0.85 -8.78 18.14
C ILE A 15 -0.05 -10.00 18.30
N PHE A 16 -1.21 -9.84 18.95
CA PHE A 16 -2.19 -10.93 19.08
C PHE A 16 -2.69 -11.43 17.71
N HIS A 17 -2.94 -10.51 16.75
CA HIS A 17 -3.33 -10.92 15.41
C HIS A 17 -2.20 -11.67 14.69
N HIS A 18 -0.95 -11.20 14.80
CA HIS A 18 0.20 -11.89 14.23
C HIS A 18 0.42 -13.27 14.87
N PHE A 19 0.30 -13.36 16.20
CA PHE A 19 0.36 -14.63 16.90
C PHE A 19 -0.71 -15.62 16.38
N LEU A 20 -1.95 -15.19 16.27
CA LEU A 20 -3.04 -16.02 15.77
C LEU A 20 -2.81 -16.48 14.32
N MET A 21 -2.44 -15.54 13.42
CA MET A 21 -2.20 -15.87 12.02
C MET A 21 -1.00 -16.79 11.84
N ASN A 22 0.10 -16.54 12.55
CA ASN A 22 1.28 -17.40 12.52
C ASN A 22 0.95 -18.80 13.06
N THR A 23 0.12 -18.91 14.11
CA THR A 23 -0.34 -20.22 14.64
C THR A 23 -1.09 -20.99 13.57
N ILE A 24 -2.02 -20.35 12.86
CA ILE A 24 -2.82 -21.01 11.80
C ILE A 24 -1.88 -21.47 10.67
N VAL A 25 -0.97 -20.62 10.21
CA VAL A 25 -0.05 -20.95 9.11
C VAL A 25 0.91 -22.08 9.49
N LEU A 26 1.52 -22.03 10.69
CA LEU A 26 2.44 -23.05 11.16
C LEU A 26 1.73 -24.39 11.42
N ALA A 27 0.52 -24.35 11.99
CA ALA A 27 -0.28 -25.56 12.22
C ALA A 27 -0.71 -26.20 10.88
N ALA A 28 -1.14 -25.41 9.90
CA ALA A 28 -1.45 -25.90 8.56
C ALA A 28 -0.19 -26.46 7.87
N GLY A 29 0.93 -25.76 7.94
CA GLY A 29 2.21 -26.23 7.39
C GLY A 29 2.66 -27.55 8.02
N TRP A 30 2.56 -27.68 9.34
CA TRP A 30 2.85 -28.93 10.04
C TRP A 30 1.91 -30.04 9.58
N PHE A 31 0.61 -29.80 9.53
CA PHE A 31 -0.38 -30.80 9.16
C PHE A 31 -0.20 -31.34 7.74
N PHE A 32 0.12 -30.47 6.77
CA PHE A 32 0.22 -30.86 5.36
C PHE A 32 1.61 -31.36 4.96
N PHE A 33 2.70 -30.87 5.58
CA PHE A 33 4.06 -31.13 5.11
C PHE A 33 4.97 -31.79 6.14
N HIS A 34 4.74 -31.60 7.44
CA HIS A 34 5.64 -32.02 8.52
C HIS A 34 4.97 -32.79 9.64
N ARG A 35 3.89 -33.52 9.34
CA ARG A 35 3.08 -34.22 10.34
C ARG A 35 3.87 -35.24 11.17
N GLN A 36 4.98 -35.74 10.68
CA GLN A 36 5.85 -36.69 11.38
C GLN A 36 6.83 -36.00 12.36
N ASP A 37 7.00 -34.68 12.23
CA ASP A 37 7.90 -33.92 13.10
C ASP A 37 7.23 -33.64 14.45
N ASP A 38 8.05 -33.45 15.50
CA ASP A 38 7.56 -33.04 16.81
C ASP A 38 6.84 -31.67 16.72
N PRO A 39 5.54 -31.58 17.09
CA PRO A 39 4.79 -30.33 17.03
C PRO A 39 5.38 -29.22 17.89
N LEU A 40 6.12 -29.52 18.95
CA LEU A 40 6.83 -28.51 19.73
C LEU A 40 7.91 -27.81 18.88
N MET A 41 8.69 -28.57 18.14
CA MET A 41 9.74 -28.05 17.27
C MET A 41 9.18 -27.39 16.01
N ALA A 42 8.10 -27.94 15.44
CA ALA A 42 7.54 -27.45 14.18
C ALA A 42 6.57 -26.28 14.33
N ILE A 43 5.93 -26.10 15.48
CA ILE A 43 4.91 -25.05 15.69
C ILE A 43 5.32 -24.11 16.81
N ILE A 44 5.57 -24.59 18.03
CA ILE A 44 5.68 -23.74 19.22
C ILE A 44 6.93 -22.87 19.19
N TRP A 45 8.09 -23.47 18.95
CA TRP A 45 9.35 -22.70 18.93
C TRP A 45 9.43 -21.68 17.79
N PRO A 46 9.07 -22.03 16.52
CA PRO A 46 8.99 -21.04 15.45
C PRO A 46 7.99 -19.93 15.74
N LEU A 47 6.82 -20.26 16.32
CA LEU A 47 5.80 -19.30 16.69
C LEU A 47 6.32 -18.27 17.70
N LEU A 48 6.95 -18.75 18.78
CA LEU A 48 7.53 -17.89 19.81
C LEU A 48 8.66 -17.01 19.25
N PHE A 49 9.53 -17.58 18.43
CA PHE A 49 10.62 -16.85 17.79
C PHE A 49 10.10 -15.76 16.86
N ILE A 50 9.23 -16.09 15.90
CA ILE A 50 8.69 -15.14 14.93
C ILE A 50 7.89 -14.04 15.64
N THR A 51 7.02 -14.38 16.58
CA THR A 51 6.22 -13.39 17.30
C THR A 51 7.06 -12.51 18.22
N GLY A 52 8.05 -13.10 18.89
CA GLY A 52 8.96 -12.37 19.76
C GLY A 52 9.87 -11.40 19.00
N THR A 53 10.45 -11.83 17.89
CA THR A 53 11.28 -10.96 17.02
C THR A 53 10.44 -9.87 16.38
N HIS A 54 9.22 -10.17 15.94
CA HIS A 54 8.28 -9.17 15.42
C HIS A 54 7.97 -8.08 16.46
N LEU A 55 7.68 -8.46 17.72
CA LEU A 55 7.48 -7.52 18.80
C LEU A 55 8.69 -6.62 19.03
N ILE A 56 9.89 -7.20 19.03
CA ILE A 56 11.14 -6.45 19.24
C ILE A 56 11.36 -5.43 18.11
N ILE A 57 11.18 -5.84 16.86
CA ILE A 57 11.33 -4.95 15.69
C ILE A 57 10.33 -3.80 15.76
N ASP A 58 9.06 -4.08 16.07
CA ASP A 58 8.03 -3.04 16.19
C ASP A 58 8.31 -2.04 17.33
N LEU A 59 8.80 -2.52 18.48
CA LEU A 59 9.18 -1.64 19.60
C LEU A 59 10.38 -0.75 19.24
N VAL A 60 11.41 -1.32 18.59
CA VAL A 60 12.58 -0.56 18.11
C VAL A 60 12.14 0.49 17.09
N LYS A 61 11.31 0.11 16.13
CA LYS A 61 10.75 1.03 15.12
C LYS A 61 10.00 2.20 15.74
N ILE A 62 9.13 1.96 16.72
CA ILE A 62 8.36 3.03 17.39
C ILE A 62 9.32 4.03 18.04
N LYS A 63 10.34 3.55 18.77
CA LYS A 63 11.35 4.41 19.40
C LYS A 63 12.22 5.16 18.39
N LEU A 64 12.63 4.47 17.31
CA LEU A 64 13.52 5.04 16.29
C LEU A 64 12.83 6.14 15.49
N VAL A 65 11.59 5.90 15.07
CA VAL A 65 10.79 6.88 14.32
C VAL A 65 10.50 8.13 15.15
N ASP A 66 10.29 7.96 16.46
CA ASP A 66 10.07 9.07 17.38
C ASP A 66 11.36 9.91 17.55
N HIS A 67 12.50 9.24 17.71
CA HIS A 67 13.80 9.89 17.91
C HIS A 67 14.30 10.62 16.65
N LEU A 68 14.17 10.01 15.47
CA LEU A 68 14.68 10.55 14.20
C LEU A 68 13.76 11.57 13.55
N SER A 69 12.60 11.90 14.15
CA SER A 69 11.64 12.88 13.63
C SER A 69 11.45 12.80 12.11
N ALA A 70 11.17 11.61 11.60
CA ALA A 70 11.00 11.37 10.16
C ALA A 70 9.84 12.22 9.60
N ARG A 71 10.12 13.49 9.24
CA ARG A 71 9.12 14.44 8.75
C ARG A 71 8.84 14.22 7.27
N GLU A 72 9.85 13.83 6.49
CA GLU A 72 9.75 13.64 5.06
C GLU A 72 9.12 12.30 4.68
N ASN A 73 8.31 12.29 3.63
CA ASN A 73 7.62 11.08 3.16
C ASN A 73 8.61 10.01 2.66
N LEU A 74 9.72 10.40 2.04
CA LEU A 74 10.76 9.48 1.59
C LEU A 74 11.40 8.74 2.77
N ASN A 75 11.69 9.43 3.87
CA ASN A 75 12.24 8.81 5.06
C ASN A 75 11.23 7.81 5.68
N LYS A 76 9.94 8.14 5.70
CA LYS A 76 8.87 7.22 6.14
C LYS A 76 8.79 5.98 5.25
N LEU A 77 8.92 6.15 3.93
CA LEU A 77 8.93 5.04 2.98
C LEU A 77 10.16 4.16 3.20
N TRP A 78 11.34 4.74 3.38
CA TRP A 78 12.56 4.00 3.67
C TRP A 78 12.44 3.19 4.96
N PHE A 79 11.95 3.79 6.05
CA PHE A 79 11.68 3.06 7.29
C PHE A 79 10.70 1.92 7.11
N PHE A 80 9.66 2.10 6.30
CA PHE A 80 8.72 1.03 5.98
C PHE A 80 9.41 -0.13 5.23
N ILE A 81 10.23 0.17 4.23
CA ILE A 81 10.95 -0.86 3.46
C ILE A 81 11.92 -1.64 4.36
N VAL A 82 12.75 -0.94 5.15
CA VAL A 82 13.69 -1.57 6.08
C VAL A 82 12.96 -2.46 7.09
N ASP A 83 11.85 -1.99 7.63
CA ASP A 83 10.99 -2.73 8.54
C ASP A 83 10.50 -4.05 7.90
N GLN A 84 9.99 -4.01 6.68
CA GLN A 84 9.52 -5.21 5.98
C GLN A 84 10.67 -6.19 5.68
N LEU A 85 11.85 -5.67 5.30
CA LEU A 85 13.04 -6.50 5.08
C LEU A 85 13.53 -7.17 6.35
N LEU A 86 13.51 -6.48 7.50
CA LEU A 86 13.87 -7.07 8.79
C LEU A 86 12.91 -8.19 9.19
N HIS A 87 11.62 -7.99 9.03
CA HIS A 87 10.63 -9.05 9.30
C HIS A 87 10.84 -10.26 8.39
N LEU A 88 11.03 -10.05 7.09
CA LEU A 88 11.33 -11.14 6.15
C LEU A 88 12.61 -11.88 6.55
N PHE A 89 13.68 -11.16 6.92
CA PHE A 89 14.94 -11.74 7.34
C PHE A 89 14.77 -12.61 8.59
N MET A 90 13.97 -12.18 9.57
CA MET A 90 13.69 -13.00 10.76
C MET A 90 12.89 -14.26 10.45
N VAL A 91 11.96 -14.20 9.51
CA VAL A 91 11.24 -15.39 9.01
C VAL A 91 12.20 -16.36 8.33
N LEU A 92 13.13 -15.86 7.50
CA LEU A 92 14.15 -16.69 6.84
C LEU A 92 15.08 -17.36 7.86
N ILE A 93 15.48 -16.66 8.91
CA ILE A 93 16.26 -17.24 10.03
C ILE A 93 15.45 -18.33 10.74
N ALA A 94 14.16 -18.10 11.01
CA ALA A 94 13.29 -19.11 11.61
C ALA A 94 13.21 -20.38 10.74
N MET A 95 13.10 -20.23 9.42
CA MET A 95 13.11 -21.36 8.49
C MET A 95 14.41 -22.14 8.55
N GLN A 96 15.55 -21.47 8.66
CA GLN A 96 16.84 -22.15 8.78
C GLN A 96 17.00 -22.87 10.12
N LEU A 97 16.61 -22.24 11.24
CA LEU A 97 16.80 -22.78 12.59
C LEU A 97 15.88 -23.97 12.89
N PHE A 98 14.60 -23.85 12.56
CA PHE A 98 13.59 -24.82 12.98
C PHE A 98 13.26 -25.86 11.91
N PHE A 99 13.29 -25.49 10.63
CA PHE A 99 12.97 -26.37 9.53
C PHE A 99 14.19 -26.88 8.76
N LYS A 100 15.41 -26.53 9.22
CA LYS A 100 16.70 -26.91 8.60
C LYS A 100 16.78 -26.59 7.10
N ILE A 101 16.05 -25.57 6.65
CA ILE A 101 16.01 -25.12 5.28
C ILE A 101 17.19 -24.16 5.07
N SER A 102 18.18 -24.54 4.28
CA SER A 102 19.37 -23.71 4.03
C SER A 102 18.99 -22.42 3.27
N LEU A 103 19.32 -21.26 3.86
CA LEU A 103 19.10 -19.95 3.23
C LEU A 103 19.87 -19.82 1.91
N VAL A 104 21.11 -20.32 1.87
CA VAL A 104 21.96 -20.23 0.68
C VAL A 104 21.34 -21.01 -0.48
N SER A 105 20.87 -22.24 -0.23
CA SER A 105 20.23 -23.04 -1.27
C SER A 105 18.90 -22.46 -1.75
N ASN A 106 18.15 -21.77 -0.88
CA ASN A 106 16.91 -21.11 -1.27
C ASN A 106 17.15 -19.83 -2.07
N VAL A 107 18.16 -19.04 -1.70
CA VAL A 107 18.59 -17.89 -2.50
C VAL A 107 19.07 -18.35 -3.87
N ASP A 108 19.90 -19.39 -3.94
CA ASP A 108 20.34 -19.98 -5.20
C ASP A 108 19.16 -20.48 -6.05
N ARG A 109 18.18 -21.20 -5.45
CA ARG A 109 16.98 -21.61 -6.14
C ARG A 109 16.15 -20.44 -6.65
N PHE A 110 16.00 -19.39 -5.82
CA PHE A 110 15.26 -18.19 -6.21
C PHE A 110 15.96 -17.44 -7.35
N MET A 111 17.30 -17.31 -7.29
CA MET A 111 18.08 -16.70 -8.38
C MET A 111 17.99 -17.53 -9.66
N LYS A 112 18.07 -18.85 -9.57
CA LYS A 112 17.87 -19.73 -10.70
C LYS A 112 16.46 -19.64 -11.26
N LEU A 113 15.45 -19.47 -10.42
CA LEU A 113 14.05 -19.28 -10.84
C LEU A 113 13.84 -17.99 -11.60
N LEU A 114 14.64 -16.95 -11.31
CA LEU A 114 14.56 -15.66 -11.99
C LEU A 114 15.38 -15.60 -13.30
N PHE A 115 16.47 -16.35 -13.39
CA PHE A 115 17.47 -16.15 -14.45
C PHE A 115 17.74 -17.40 -15.33
N GLU A 116 17.27 -18.60 -14.93
CA GLU A 116 17.40 -19.81 -15.74
C GLU A 116 16.10 -20.10 -16.50
N GLU A 117 16.17 -20.18 -17.82
CA GLU A 117 15.06 -20.55 -18.71
C GLU A 117 14.66 -22.03 -18.53
N GLY A 118 13.36 -22.31 -18.68
CA GLY A 118 12.84 -23.68 -18.82
C GLY A 118 12.50 -24.39 -17.51
N ARG A 119 12.32 -23.69 -16.40
CA ARG A 119 11.86 -24.29 -15.15
C ARG A 119 10.35 -24.25 -15.01
N ASN A 120 9.76 -25.43 -14.98
CA ASN A 120 8.35 -25.59 -14.64
C ASN A 120 8.19 -25.61 -13.11
N LEU A 121 7.57 -24.56 -12.56
CA LEU A 121 7.02 -24.63 -11.20
C LEU A 121 5.91 -25.67 -11.20
N ASP A 122 5.81 -26.42 -10.10
CA ASP A 122 4.63 -27.23 -9.84
C ASP A 122 3.40 -26.33 -9.65
N ALA A 123 2.21 -26.90 -9.78
CA ALA A 123 0.95 -26.15 -9.67
C ALA A 123 0.84 -25.38 -8.34
N SER A 124 1.35 -25.94 -7.24
CA SER A 124 1.33 -25.31 -5.92
C SER A 124 2.25 -24.10 -5.85
N GLY A 125 3.46 -24.20 -6.40
CA GLY A 125 4.41 -23.11 -6.50
C GLY A 125 3.89 -21.96 -7.37
N THR A 126 3.30 -22.28 -8.52
CA THR A 126 2.67 -21.32 -9.42
C THR A 126 1.56 -20.51 -8.71
N ILE A 127 0.65 -21.19 -8.03
CA ILE A 127 -0.43 -20.54 -7.26
C ILE A 127 0.16 -19.63 -6.18
N LEU A 128 1.18 -20.10 -5.45
CA LEU A 128 1.83 -19.31 -4.39
C LEU A 128 2.47 -18.03 -4.93
N VAL A 129 3.19 -18.12 -6.06
CA VAL A 129 3.79 -16.95 -6.72
C VAL A 129 2.73 -15.95 -7.14
N ILE A 130 1.64 -16.40 -7.77
CA ILE A 130 0.53 -15.54 -8.17
C ILE A 130 -0.06 -14.82 -6.94
N VAL A 131 -0.34 -15.55 -5.85
CA VAL A 131 -0.90 -14.97 -4.61
C VAL A 131 0.05 -13.93 -4.01
N ILE A 132 1.36 -14.21 -3.95
CA ILE A 132 2.35 -13.26 -3.44
C ILE A 132 2.36 -11.99 -4.31
N ILE A 133 2.38 -12.11 -5.63
CA ILE A 133 2.39 -10.95 -6.55
C ILE A 133 1.09 -10.16 -6.43
N LEU A 134 -0.05 -10.80 -6.26
CA LEU A 134 -1.33 -10.13 -6.00
C LEU A 134 -1.29 -9.32 -4.70
N ILE A 135 -0.75 -9.87 -3.62
CA ILE A 135 -0.60 -9.17 -2.34
C ILE A 135 0.36 -7.99 -2.47
N LEU A 136 1.52 -8.19 -3.10
CA LEU A 136 2.51 -7.13 -3.34
C LEU A 136 1.94 -6.02 -4.23
N GLY A 137 1.29 -6.38 -5.33
CA GLY A 137 0.69 -5.43 -6.28
C GLY A 137 -0.50 -4.67 -5.72
N THR A 138 -1.27 -5.23 -4.80
CA THR A 138 -2.43 -4.55 -4.20
C THR A 138 -2.10 -3.88 -2.87
N SER A 139 -1.92 -4.67 -1.81
CA SER A 139 -1.82 -4.19 -0.44
C SER A 139 -0.52 -3.45 -0.17
N VAL A 140 0.63 -4.06 -0.51
CA VAL A 140 1.95 -3.49 -0.21
C VAL A 140 2.18 -2.24 -1.06
N SER A 141 1.98 -2.32 -2.39
CA SER A 141 2.10 -1.18 -3.29
C SER A 141 1.16 -0.03 -2.92
N GLY A 142 -0.09 -0.36 -2.54
CA GLY A 142 -1.06 0.65 -2.09
C GLY A 142 -0.63 1.36 -0.81
N HIS A 143 0.05 0.67 0.10
CA HIS A 143 0.60 1.25 1.31
C HIS A 143 1.83 2.12 1.02
N MET A 144 2.76 1.64 0.18
CA MET A 144 3.94 2.39 -0.26
C MET A 144 3.56 3.71 -0.95
N ILE A 145 2.62 3.67 -1.90
CA ILE A 145 2.13 4.86 -2.60
C ILE A 145 1.52 5.86 -1.62
N ARG A 146 0.73 5.39 -0.64
CA ARG A 146 0.15 6.26 0.38
C ARG A 146 1.20 6.94 1.26
N ILE A 147 2.26 6.23 1.63
CA ILE A 147 3.38 6.81 2.38
C ILE A 147 4.10 7.86 1.53
N LEU A 148 4.38 7.54 0.27
CA LEU A 148 5.10 8.41 -0.66
C LEU A 148 4.33 9.71 -0.92
N LEU A 149 3.04 9.61 -1.19
CA LEU A 149 2.17 10.76 -1.45
C LEU A 149 1.91 11.59 -0.18
N GLY A 150 1.99 10.97 1.00
CA GLY A 150 1.66 11.63 2.26
C GLY A 150 0.17 11.93 2.41
N SER A 151 -0.13 12.93 3.25
CA SER A 151 -1.48 13.50 3.34
C SER A 151 -1.69 14.47 2.17
N LEU A 152 -2.87 14.40 1.55
CA LEU A 152 -3.31 15.44 0.62
C LEU A 152 -3.14 16.81 1.30
N PRO A 153 -2.50 17.80 0.64
CA PRO A 153 -2.47 19.15 1.16
C PRO A 153 -3.88 19.61 1.48
N GLY A 154 -4.09 20.20 2.67
CA GLY A 154 -5.42 20.64 3.10
C GLY A 154 -6.09 21.62 2.12
N GLN A 155 -5.28 22.32 1.33
CA GLN A 155 -5.74 23.20 0.26
C GLN A 155 -6.41 22.47 -0.90
N LEU A 156 -5.99 21.22 -1.23
CA LEU A 156 -6.63 20.40 -2.28
C LEU A 156 -8.04 19.92 -1.88
N LEU A 157 -8.34 19.86 -0.60
CA LEU A 157 -9.67 19.51 -0.09
C LEU A 157 -10.68 20.65 -0.28
N THR A 158 -10.21 21.89 -0.49
CA THR A 158 -11.06 23.07 -0.66
C THR A 158 -11.41 23.37 -2.12
N PHE A 159 -10.67 22.81 -3.11
CA PHE A 159 -10.84 23.12 -4.53
C PHE A 159 -11.90 22.29 -5.27
N GLU A 160 -12.50 21.27 -4.69
CA GLU A 160 -13.69 20.60 -5.26
C GLU A 160 -14.99 21.34 -4.97
N GLY A 161 -14.93 22.57 -4.45
CA GLY A 161 -16.07 23.45 -4.26
C GLY A 161 -16.62 23.94 -5.61
N LYS A 162 -17.87 23.58 -5.93
CA LYS A 162 -18.61 24.26 -6.99
C LYS A 162 -18.81 25.70 -6.59
N TYR A 163 -18.15 26.63 -7.29
CA TYR A 163 -18.45 28.04 -7.19
C TYR A 163 -19.83 28.27 -7.82
N THR A 164 -20.86 28.41 -7.01
CA THR A 164 -22.17 28.92 -7.44
C THR A 164 -22.24 30.37 -7.07
N PHE A 165 -22.09 31.24 -8.05
CA PHE A 165 -22.45 32.65 -7.90
C PHE A 165 -23.99 32.73 -7.85
N LYS A 166 -24.56 32.83 -6.66
CA LYS A 166 -25.94 33.23 -6.50
C LYS A 166 -25.97 34.74 -6.39
N ASN A 167 -26.30 35.42 -7.48
CA ASN A 167 -26.82 36.79 -7.42
C ASN A 167 -28.23 36.73 -6.83
N GLU A 168 -28.33 36.68 -5.53
CA GLU A 168 -29.61 37.03 -4.89
C GLU A 168 -29.70 38.57 -4.85
N LEU A 169 -30.31 39.13 -5.89
CA LEU A 169 -30.91 40.44 -5.78
C LEU A 169 -32.07 40.30 -4.78
N LYS A 170 -31.81 40.55 -3.50
CA LYS A 170 -32.87 40.84 -2.56
C LYS A 170 -33.47 42.17 -2.98
N GLU A 171 -34.67 42.13 -3.58
CA GLU A 171 -35.48 43.35 -3.69
C GLU A 171 -35.70 43.91 -2.29
N PRO A 172 -35.32 45.17 -2.05
CA PRO A 172 -35.57 45.79 -0.77
C PRO A 172 -37.06 46.05 -0.61
N ALA A 173 -37.65 45.54 0.45
CA ALA A 173 -39.04 45.69 0.78
C ALA A 173 -39.45 47.15 1.15
N TYR A 174 -38.53 48.11 1.10
CA TYR A 174 -38.79 49.54 1.32
C TYR A 174 -37.86 50.42 0.50
N PRO A 175 -38.34 51.55 -0.06
CA PRO A 175 -37.53 52.48 -0.79
C PRO A 175 -36.69 53.30 0.17
N GLN A 176 -35.42 52.94 0.35
CA GLN A 176 -34.42 53.81 1.00
C GLN A 176 -33.48 54.39 -0.05
N THR A 177 -33.59 55.72 -0.15
CA THR A 177 -32.63 56.60 -0.82
C THR A 177 -31.25 56.45 -0.18
N GLY A 178 -30.34 55.76 -0.84
CA GLY A 178 -28.95 55.75 -0.40
C GLY A 178 -28.19 54.64 -1.10
N ARG A 179 -27.12 54.99 -1.76
CA ARG A 179 -26.11 54.22 -2.49
C ARG A 179 -26.09 52.74 -2.10
N GLY A 180 -26.55 51.90 -3.03
CA GLY A 180 -26.58 50.46 -2.88
C GLY A 180 -25.15 49.91 -2.76
N ASP A 181 -24.84 49.41 -1.60
CA ASP A 181 -23.69 48.57 -1.35
C ASP A 181 -24.00 47.22 -2.04
N ARG A 182 -23.34 46.97 -3.18
CA ARG A 182 -23.37 45.68 -3.87
C ARG A 182 -22.48 44.73 -3.10
N GLY A 183 -23.01 44.20 -2.03
CA GLY A 183 -22.34 43.15 -1.28
C GLY A 183 -22.22 41.90 -2.13
N LEU A 184 -21.03 41.60 -2.64
CA LEU A 184 -20.68 40.29 -3.15
C LEU A 184 -20.66 39.33 -1.98
N SER A 185 -21.70 38.53 -1.79
CA SER A 185 -21.65 37.42 -0.84
C SER A 185 -21.03 36.21 -1.53
N GLU A 186 -19.79 35.91 -1.20
CA GLU A 186 -19.15 34.65 -1.59
C GLU A 186 -19.65 33.56 -0.66
N GLN A 187 -20.40 32.61 -1.18
CA GLN A 187 -20.86 31.44 -0.44
C GLN A 187 -19.90 30.29 -0.74
N TYR A 188 -19.00 30.01 0.20
CA TYR A 188 -18.10 28.86 0.11
C TYR A 188 -18.84 27.58 0.49
N SER A 189 -19.03 26.67 -0.45
CA SER A 189 -19.52 25.31 -0.19
C SER A 189 -18.33 24.40 0.09
N TYR A 190 -18.12 24.02 1.35
CA TYR A 190 -17.12 23.02 1.71
C TYR A 190 -17.70 21.62 1.48
N MET A 191 -17.09 20.84 0.58
CA MET A 191 -17.38 19.42 0.50
C MET A 191 -16.58 18.69 1.57
N ILE A 192 -17.28 18.14 2.56
CA ILE A 192 -16.69 17.23 3.54
C ILE A 192 -16.58 15.86 2.86
N PHE A 193 -15.35 15.44 2.53
CA PHE A 193 -15.12 14.10 2.01
C PHE A 193 -15.53 13.06 3.05
N ASN A 194 -16.57 12.29 2.75
CA ASN A 194 -16.95 11.14 3.54
C ASN A 194 -15.86 10.06 3.42
N LYS A 195 -15.62 9.32 4.51
CA LYS A 195 -14.69 8.17 4.58
C LYS A 195 -14.89 7.15 3.44
N HIS A 196 -16.07 7.12 2.83
CA HIS A 196 -16.42 6.30 1.67
C HIS A 196 -15.73 6.72 0.36
N ASP A 197 -15.42 8.00 0.16
CA ASP A 197 -14.80 8.46 -1.10
C ASP A 197 -13.31 8.08 -1.14
N MET A 198 -12.64 8.04 0.01
CA MET A 198 -11.28 7.53 0.12
C MET A 198 -11.17 6.03 -0.17
N SER A 199 -12.22 5.24 0.04
CA SER A 199 -12.25 3.81 -0.27
C SER A 199 -12.31 3.54 -1.77
N ARG A 200 -13.02 4.37 -2.55
CA ARG A 200 -13.14 4.25 -4.01
C ARG A 200 -11.81 4.47 -4.71
N GLY A 201 -11.05 5.50 -4.33
CA GLY A 201 -9.71 5.74 -4.89
C GLY A 201 -8.74 4.59 -4.65
N LYS A 202 -8.81 3.97 -3.46
CA LYS A 202 -8.03 2.77 -3.13
C LYS A 202 -8.40 1.58 -4.03
N LEU A 203 -9.70 1.33 -4.22
CA LEU A 203 -10.20 0.24 -5.06
C LEU A 203 -9.81 0.43 -6.52
N ILE A 204 -9.99 1.64 -7.07
CA ILE A 204 -9.55 1.99 -8.43
C ILE A 204 -8.05 1.71 -8.58
N GLY A 205 -7.23 2.15 -7.64
CA GLY A 205 -5.79 1.90 -7.68
C GLY A 205 -5.42 0.41 -7.62
N TYR A 206 -6.19 -0.43 -6.95
CA TYR A 206 -5.99 -1.88 -6.94
C TYR A 206 -6.31 -2.48 -8.30
N ILE A 207 -7.47 -2.15 -8.87
CA ILE A 207 -7.91 -2.65 -10.19
C ILE A 207 -6.92 -2.23 -11.27
N GLU A 208 -6.51 -0.96 -11.30
CA GLU A 208 -5.53 -0.45 -12.26
C GLU A 208 -4.21 -1.24 -12.20
N ARG A 209 -3.65 -1.48 -11.01
CA ARG A 209 -2.39 -2.22 -10.87
C ARG A 209 -2.54 -3.67 -11.30
N LEU A 210 -3.64 -4.34 -10.94
CA LEU A 210 -3.91 -5.71 -11.37
C LEU A 210 -4.01 -5.80 -12.90
N LEU A 211 -4.67 -4.85 -13.55
CA LEU A 211 -4.73 -4.75 -15.01
C LEU A 211 -3.34 -4.52 -15.61
N VAL A 212 -2.54 -3.62 -15.03
CA VAL A 212 -1.17 -3.36 -15.50
C VAL A 212 -0.28 -4.60 -15.35
N ILE A 213 -0.36 -5.32 -14.23
CA ILE A 213 0.37 -6.59 -14.03
C ILE A 213 -0.03 -7.60 -15.12
N LEU A 214 -1.32 -7.78 -15.36
CA LEU A 214 -1.84 -8.70 -16.36
C LEU A 214 -1.41 -8.31 -17.78
N LEU A 215 -1.55 -7.05 -18.15
CA LEU A 215 -1.17 -6.54 -19.48
C LEU A 215 0.35 -6.63 -19.71
N THR A 216 1.14 -6.41 -18.66
CA THR A 216 2.60 -6.58 -18.73
C THR A 216 2.98 -8.05 -18.92
N TYR A 217 2.33 -8.95 -18.20
CA TYR A 217 2.52 -10.39 -18.37
C TYR A 217 2.29 -10.83 -19.82
N TYR A 218 1.22 -10.35 -20.46
CA TYR A 218 0.93 -10.62 -21.88
C TYR A 218 1.69 -9.73 -22.87
N GLY A 219 2.58 -8.84 -22.42
CA GLY A 219 3.35 -7.95 -23.30
C GLY A 219 2.51 -6.86 -23.99
N SER A 220 1.29 -6.59 -23.52
CA SER A 220 0.37 -5.63 -24.14
C SER A 220 0.60 -4.18 -23.65
N TYR A 221 1.80 -3.64 -23.89
CA TYR A 221 2.19 -2.29 -23.47
C TYR A 221 1.32 -1.15 -24.03
N PRO A 222 0.81 -1.21 -25.29
CA PRO A 222 -0.11 -0.18 -25.79
C PRO A 222 -1.40 -0.07 -24.98
N ALA A 223 -1.92 -1.17 -24.45
CA ALA A 223 -3.11 -1.16 -23.59
C ALA A 223 -2.85 -0.46 -22.24
N ILE A 224 -1.63 -0.56 -21.71
CA ILE A 224 -1.21 0.17 -20.50
C ILE A 224 -1.23 1.68 -20.79
N ALA A 225 -0.67 2.11 -21.91
CA ALA A 225 -0.70 3.52 -22.32
C ALA A 225 -2.13 4.05 -22.47
N PHE A 226 -3.04 3.24 -23.01
CA PHE A 226 -4.47 3.58 -23.11
C PHE A 226 -5.11 3.78 -21.72
N ILE A 227 -4.85 2.90 -20.74
CA ILE A 227 -5.37 3.04 -19.37
C ILE A 227 -4.90 4.35 -18.74
N VAL A 228 -3.60 4.67 -18.87
CA VAL A 228 -3.03 5.92 -18.31
C VAL A 228 -3.68 7.14 -18.95
N THR A 229 -3.85 7.12 -20.28
CA THR A 229 -4.48 8.21 -21.03
C THR A 229 -5.93 8.39 -20.63
N ALA A 230 -6.72 7.32 -20.57
CA ALA A 230 -8.12 7.36 -20.17
C ALA A 230 -8.30 7.91 -18.75
N LYS A 231 -7.42 7.50 -17.82
CA LYS A 231 -7.39 8.02 -16.44
C LYS A 231 -7.08 9.52 -16.40
N SER A 232 -6.14 9.98 -17.22
CA SER A 232 -5.76 11.39 -17.29
C SER A 232 -6.89 12.25 -17.87
N ILE A 233 -7.57 11.76 -18.93
CA ILE A 233 -8.73 12.44 -19.52
C ILE A 233 -9.88 12.54 -18.51
N ALA A 234 -10.17 11.46 -17.78
CA ALA A 234 -11.25 11.44 -16.79
C ALA A 234 -11.07 12.48 -15.67
N ARG A 235 -9.83 12.93 -15.45
CA ARG A 235 -9.47 13.89 -14.39
C ARG A 235 -8.93 15.21 -14.91
N PHE A 236 -9.10 15.49 -16.20
CA PHE A 236 -8.56 16.68 -16.88
C PHE A 236 -8.88 17.99 -16.15
N LYS A 237 -10.14 18.19 -15.72
CA LYS A 237 -10.55 19.39 -14.98
C LYS A 237 -9.84 19.60 -13.64
N GLN A 238 -9.37 18.53 -13.03
CA GLN A 238 -8.67 18.59 -11.73
C GLN A 238 -7.19 18.93 -11.92
N MET A 239 -6.66 18.79 -13.15
CA MET A 239 -5.26 19.08 -13.48
C MET A 239 -4.96 20.56 -13.69
N ASP A 240 -5.97 21.43 -13.66
CA ASP A 240 -5.78 22.90 -13.71
C ASP A 240 -5.08 23.40 -12.43
N ASP A 241 -5.23 22.67 -11.30
CA ASP A 241 -4.47 22.90 -10.08
C ASP A 241 -3.12 22.18 -10.15
N ARG A 242 -2.05 22.94 -10.00
CA ARG A 242 -0.67 22.43 -10.11
C ARG A 242 -0.35 21.39 -9.05
N ASP A 243 -0.70 21.64 -7.80
CA ASP A 243 -0.38 20.74 -6.67
C ASP A 243 -1.13 19.41 -6.83
N TRP A 244 -2.37 19.52 -7.32
CA TRP A 244 -3.18 18.35 -7.62
C TRP A 244 -2.62 17.55 -8.80
N ALA A 245 -2.19 18.22 -9.87
CA ALA A 245 -1.56 17.58 -11.03
C ALA A 245 -0.27 16.84 -10.65
N GLU A 246 0.60 17.46 -9.86
CA GLU A 246 1.84 16.86 -9.35
C GLU A 246 1.54 15.62 -8.48
N TYR A 247 0.57 15.71 -7.58
CA TYR A 247 0.12 14.59 -6.74
C TYR A 247 -0.43 13.44 -7.57
N PHE A 248 -1.29 13.73 -8.55
CA PHE A 248 -1.88 12.75 -9.45
C PHE A 248 -0.81 12.06 -10.31
N LEU A 249 0.12 12.83 -10.90
CA LEU A 249 1.21 12.30 -11.71
C LEU A 249 2.12 11.39 -10.89
N LEU A 250 2.58 11.84 -9.73
CA LEU A 250 3.45 11.05 -8.85
C LEU A 250 2.79 9.73 -8.46
N GLY A 251 1.52 9.77 -8.04
CA GLY A 251 0.76 8.57 -7.67
C GLY A 251 0.55 7.62 -8.84
N THR A 252 0.23 8.16 -10.03
CA THR A 252 0.00 7.35 -11.23
C THR A 252 1.28 6.71 -11.73
N LEU A 253 2.37 7.48 -11.88
CA LEU A 253 3.66 6.97 -12.34
C LEU A 253 4.22 5.91 -11.40
N THR A 254 4.17 6.14 -10.09
CA THR A 254 4.60 5.15 -9.10
C THR A 254 3.76 3.88 -9.16
N SER A 255 2.44 4.01 -9.30
CA SER A 255 1.52 2.87 -9.44
C SER A 255 1.80 2.05 -10.69
N MET A 256 2.03 2.71 -11.84
CA MET A 256 2.36 2.05 -13.11
C MET A 256 3.73 1.36 -13.03
N PHE A 257 4.73 2.04 -12.49
CA PHE A 257 6.06 1.47 -12.30
C PHE A 257 6.02 0.16 -11.50
N LEU A 258 5.34 0.17 -10.34
CA LEU A 258 5.17 -1.03 -9.51
C LEU A 258 4.38 -2.13 -10.23
N GLY A 259 3.32 -1.77 -10.96
CA GLY A 259 2.53 -2.73 -11.73
C GLY A 259 3.34 -3.40 -12.84
N ILE A 260 4.13 -2.62 -13.60
CA ILE A 260 5.00 -3.15 -14.66
C ILE A 260 6.10 -4.03 -14.05
N MET A 261 6.75 -3.59 -12.98
CA MET A 261 7.79 -4.36 -12.29
C MET A 261 7.26 -5.74 -11.85
N PHE A 262 6.11 -5.79 -11.20
CA PHE A 262 5.51 -7.07 -10.78
C PHE A 262 5.00 -7.90 -11.97
N GLY A 263 4.54 -7.27 -13.04
CA GLY A 263 4.15 -7.97 -14.28
C GLY A 263 5.32 -8.62 -14.98
N ILE A 264 6.48 -7.94 -15.05
CA ILE A 264 7.73 -8.50 -15.57
C ILE A 264 8.17 -9.67 -14.67
N LEU A 265 8.20 -9.45 -13.33
CA LEU A 265 8.58 -10.50 -12.39
C LEU A 265 7.69 -11.74 -12.53
N LEU A 266 6.38 -11.56 -12.67
CA LEU A 266 5.44 -12.65 -12.89
C LEU A 266 5.74 -13.41 -14.18
N ARG A 267 6.04 -12.68 -15.26
CA ARG A 267 6.35 -13.26 -16.56
C ARG A 267 7.65 -14.08 -16.51
N GLU A 268 8.71 -13.54 -15.90
CA GLU A 268 10.01 -14.25 -15.80
C GLU A 268 9.95 -15.49 -14.90
N ILE A 269 9.08 -15.51 -13.90
CA ILE A 269 8.92 -16.68 -13.00
C ILE A 269 8.05 -17.77 -13.62
N LEU A 270 7.04 -17.40 -14.44
CA LEU A 270 6.06 -18.36 -14.96
C LEU A 270 6.34 -18.85 -16.38
N ASN A 271 7.21 -18.18 -17.14
CA ASN A 271 7.68 -18.61 -18.47
C ASN A 271 9.04 -19.28 -18.38
#